data_3d8e66008c710a58a1b08da27b079879
#
_entry.id   3d8e66008c710a58a1b08da27b079879
#
_cell.length_a   1.000
_cell.length_b   1.000
_cell.length_c   1.000
_cell.angle_alpha   90.00
_cell.angle_beta   90.00
_cell.angle_gamma   90.00
#
_symmetry.space_group_name_H-M   'P 1'
#
loop_
_entity.id
_entity.type
_entity.pdbx_description
1 polymer ?
#
loop_
_entity_poly.entity_id
_entity_poly.type
_entity_poly.pdbx_seq_one_letter_code
_entity_poly.pdbx_strand_id
1 'polypeptide(L)'
;MGRPPLGVFPFGKNENFSCAVASGGASDVAFQAIEEGLDLFVTGESSHSVYHPALEGQLNIIAGGHYSTEVWGVRRVMAECASQLGIETEFIDIPTGL
;
A
#
# COMPACT_ATOMS: atom_id res chain seq x y z
N MET A 1 8.27 -4.34 5.16
CA MET A 1 7.04 -4.22 5.98
C MET A 1 7.02 -5.14 7.22
N GLY A 2 8.00 -5.96 7.41
CA GLY A 2 8.10 -6.85 8.57
C GLY A 2 7.21 -8.09 8.51
N ARG A 3 6.29 -8.18 7.57
CA ARG A 3 5.42 -9.34 7.33
C ARG A 3 5.28 -9.59 5.84
N PRO A 4 5.01 -10.84 5.41
CA PRO A 4 4.71 -11.10 4.01
C PRO A 4 3.41 -10.37 3.60
N PRO A 5 3.28 -10.00 2.33
CA PRO A 5 2.05 -9.37 1.85
C PRO A 5 0.86 -10.33 1.94
N LEU A 6 -0.35 -9.77 2.09
CA LEU A 6 -1.59 -10.55 2.09
C LEU A 6 -1.90 -11.12 0.71
N GLY A 7 -1.49 -10.42 -0.36
CA GLY A 7 -1.68 -10.87 -1.72
C GLY A 7 -0.70 -10.25 -2.68
N VAL A 8 -0.31 -11.02 -3.67
CA VAL A 8 0.51 -10.56 -4.78
C VAL A 8 -0.21 -10.98 -6.06
N PHE A 9 -0.49 -10.02 -6.92
CA PHE A 9 -1.23 -10.23 -8.17
C PHE A 9 -0.34 -9.82 -9.35
N PRO A 10 0.42 -10.80 -9.92
CA PRO A 10 1.41 -10.50 -10.95
C PRO A 10 0.76 -10.46 -12.36
N PHE A 11 -0.07 -9.46 -12.59
CA PHE A 11 -0.85 -9.33 -13.83
C PHE A 11 -0.10 -8.64 -14.97
N GLY A 12 1.04 -8.02 -14.68
CA GLY A 12 1.79 -7.25 -15.65
C GLY A 12 3.22 -7.71 -15.84
N LYS A 13 4.12 -6.76 -16.06
CA LYS A 13 5.52 -7.03 -16.39
C LYS A 13 6.30 -7.63 -15.22
N ASN A 14 7.35 -8.40 -15.54
CA ASN A 14 8.29 -8.90 -14.53
C ASN A 14 9.21 -7.79 -14.01
N GLU A 15 9.55 -6.80 -14.85
CA GLU A 15 10.33 -5.65 -14.47
C GLU A 15 9.41 -4.43 -14.35
N ASN A 16 9.46 -3.75 -13.20
CA ASN A 16 8.59 -2.63 -12.90
C ASN A 16 9.40 -1.35 -12.77
N PHE A 17 9.11 -0.37 -13.62
CA PHE A 17 9.80 0.91 -13.65
C PHE A 17 8.98 2.06 -13.07
N SER A 18 7.69 1.85 -12.86
CA SER A 18 6.80 2.84 -12.26
C SER A 18 5.93 2.19 -11.21
N CYS A 19 5.66 2.93 -10.15
CA CYS A 19 4.92 2.41 -8.99
C CYS A 19 4.06 3.51 -8.38
N ALA A 20 2.84 3.14 -8.01
CA ALA A 20 2.00 3.94 -7.13
C ALA A 20 1.90 3.25 -5.78
N VAL A 21 1.84 4.06 -4.72
CA VAL A 21 1.69 3.56 -3.35
C VAL A 21 0.53 4.29 -2.67
N ALA A 22 -0.41 3.53 -2.14
CA ALA A 22 -1.53 4.07 -1.37
C ALA A 22 -1.88 3.08 -0.26
N SER A 23 -1.60 3.44 0.99
CA SER A 23 -1.83 2.57 2.14
C SER A 23 -3.31 2.40 2.46
N GLY A 24 -3.64 1.40 3.26
CA GLY A 24 -4.97 1.16 3.77
C GLY A 24 -5.96 0.68 2.73
N GLY A 25 -7.20 1.18 2.82
CA GLY A 25 -8.31 0.78 1.96
C GLY A 25 -8.45 1.65 0.71
N ALA A 26 -7.42 1.72 -0.11
CA ALA A 26 -7.37 2.59 -1.29
C ALA A 26 -7.37 1.78 -2.59
N SER A 27 -8.09 0.66 -2.65
CA SER A 27 -8.08 -0.20 -3.83
C SER A 27 -8.60 0.48 -5.10
N ASP A 28 -9.48 1.47 -4.98
CA ASP A 28 -9.99 2.24 -6.11
C ASP A 28 -8.91 3.08 -6.81
N VAL A 29 -7.82 3.39 -6.15
CA VAL A 29 -6.66 4.07 -6.77
C VAL A 29 -6.03 3.21 -7.87
N ALA A 30 -6.26 1.90 -7.85
CA ALA A 30 -5.80 1.01 -8.91
C ALA A 30 -6.30 1.43 -10.29
N PHE A 31 -7.53 1.96 -10.38
CA PHE A 31 -8.08 2.42 -11.66
C PHE A 31 -7.29 3.58 -12.23
N GLN A 32 -6.84 4.51 -11.37
CA GLN A 32 -5.98 5.61 -11.78
C GLN A 32 -4.61 5.10 -12.21
N ALA A 33 -4.05 4.13 -11.49
CA ALA A 33 -2.76 3.53 -11.85
C ALA A 33 -2.81 2.85 -13.23
N ILE A 34 -3.91 2.16 -13.53
CA ILE A 34 -4.15 1.53 -14.84
C ILE A 34 -4.22 2.62 -15.92
N GLU A 35 -5.01 3.66 -15.68
CA GLU A 35 -5.21 4.75 -16.64
C GLU A 35 -3.90 5.47 -16.94
N GLU A 36 -3.04 5.66 -15.97
CA GLU A 36 -1.74 6.29 -16.12
C GLU A 36 -0.66 5.35 -16.67
N GLY A 37 -0.98 4.09 -16.87
CA GLY A 37 -0.05 3.11 -17.43
C GLY A 37 1.09 2.71 -16.48
N LEU A 38 0.85 2.74 -15.18
CA LEU A 38 1.86 2.35 -14.20
C LEU A 38 2.04 0.83 -14.16
N ASP A 39 3.23 0.40 -13.76
CA ASP A 39 3.59 -1.02 -13.75
C ASP A 39 3.16 -1.75 -12.49
N LEU A 40 3.23 -1.07 -11.34
CA LEU A 40 2.99 -1.68 -10.03
C LEU A 40 2.16 -0.74 -9.14
N PHE A 41 1.24 -1.34 -8.40
CA PHE A 41 0.49 -0.66 -7.35
C PHE A 41 0.69 -1.39 -6.02
N VAL A 42 1.17 -0.67 -5.01
CA VAL A 42 1.32 -1.18 -3.65
C VAL A 42 0.27 -0.53 -2.78
N THR A 43 -0.57 -1.35 -2.15
CA THR A 43 -1.69 -0.87 -1.33
C THR A 43 -1.88 -1.74 -0.10
N GLY A 44 -2.79 -1.35 0.78
CA GLY A 44 -3.12 -2.16 1.95
C GLY A 44 -4.00 -3.34 1.60
N GLU A 45 -5.06 -3.09 0.88
CA GLU A 45 -6.01 -4.14 0.49
C GLU A 45 -6.51 -3.90 -0.94
N SER A 46 -6.86 -4.98 -1.62
CA SER A 46 -7.40 -4.91 -2.98
C SER A 46 -8.76 -5.58 -3.01
N SER A 47 -9.78 -4.84 -3.45
CA SER A 47 -11.13 -5.35 -3.53
C SER A 47 -11.30 -6.28 -4.74
N HIS A 48 -12.29 -7.16 -4.66
CA HIS A 48 -12.62 -8.09 -5.73
C HIS A 48 -12.90 -7.38 -7.06
N SER A 49 -13.51 -6.18 -7.01
CA SER A 49 -13.86 -5.40 -8.20
C SER A 49 -12.64 -4.93 -9.02
N VAL A 50 -11.45 -4.92 -8.43
CA VAL A 50 -10.21 -4.50 -9.08
C VAL A 50 -9.56 -5.63 -9.90
N TYR A 51 -9.92 -6.88 -9.61
CA TYR A 51 -9.24 -8.05 -10.19
C TYR A 51 -9.17 -8.02 -11.72
N HIS A 52 -10.32 -8.00 -12.39
CA HIS A 52 -10.33 -8.04 -13.85
C HIS A 52 -9.78 -6.77 -14.50
N PRO A 53 -10.10 -5.56 -14.02
CA PRO A 53 -9.46 -4.36 -14.56
C PRO A 53 -7.94 -4.38 -14.45
N ALA A 54 -7.39 -4.84 -13.33
CA ALA A 54 -5.94 -4.92 -13.15
C ALA A 54 -5.31 -5.99 -14.05
N LEU A 55 -5.97 -7.14 -14.19
CA LEU A 55 -5.51 -8.19 -15.09
C LEU A 55 -5.50 -7.72 -16.55
N GLU A 56 -6.57 -7.10 -17.01
CA GLU A 56 -6.70 -6.59 -18.37
C GLU A 56 -5.76 -5.40 -18.62
N GLY A 57 -5.58 -4.55 -17.62
CA GLY A 57 -4.67 -3.40 -17.69
C GLY A 57 -3.21 -3.74 -17.44
N GLN A 58 -2.91 -4.99 -17.15
CA GLN A 58 -1.55 -5.47 -16.88
C GLN A 58 -0.86 -4.71 -15.73
N LEU A 59 -1.61 -4.41 -14.68
CA LEU A 59 -1.10 -3.77 -13.47
C LEU A 59 -0.76 -4.84 -12.43
N ASN A 60 0.49 -4.88 -12.00
CA ASN A 60 0.88 -5.70 -10.85
C ASN A 60 0.39 -5.05 -9.56
N ILE A 61 -0.12 -5.85 -8.62
CA ILE A 61 -0.61 -5.34 -7.34
C ILE A 61 0.03 -6.13 -6.20
N ILE A 62 0.48 -5.41 -5.17
CA ILE A 62 0.90 -5.98 -3.90
C ILE A 62 -0.02 -5.41 -2.82
N ALA A 63 -0.78 -6.28 -2.14
CA ALA A 63 -1.62 -5.91 -1.01
C ALA A 63 -0.91 -6.30 0.28
N GLY A 64 -0.41 -5.32 1.01
CA GLY A 64 0.42 -5.54 2.19
C GLY A 64 -0.33 -5.61 3.52
N GLY A 65 -1.65 -5.42 3.50
CA GLY A 65 -2.50 -5.35 4.69
C GLY A 65 -2.88 -3.91 5.02
N HIS A 66 -4.13 -3.70 5.40
CA HIS A 66 -4.62 -2.37 5.74
C HIS A 66 -3.80 -1.76 6.88
N TYR A 67 -3.79 -2.44 8.01
CA TYR A 67 -3.06 -1.99 9.19
C TYR A 67 -1.55 -1.87 8.91
N SER A 68 -0.95 -2.92 8.33
CA SER A 68 0.50 -2.99 8.12
C SER A 68 1.05 -1.91 7.22
N THR A 69 0.25 -1.42 6.26
CA THR A 69 0.69 -0.36 5.35
C THR A 69 0.45 1.04 5.94
N GLU A 70 -0.47 1.20 6.88
CA GLU A 70 -0.77 2.50 7.47
C GLU A 70 0.14 2.90 8.62
N VAL A 71 0.73 1.95 9.36
CA VAL A 71 1.55 2.25 10.53
C VAL A 71 2.77 3.11 10.22
N TRP A 72 3.28 3.04 9.00
CA TRP A 72 4.50 3.76 8.61
C TRP A 72 4.30 5.27 8.60
N GLY A 73 3.15 5.74 8.13
CA GLY A 73 2.82 7.17 8.14
C GLY A 73 2.73 7.72 9.55
N VAL A 74 2.05 7.01 10.43
CA VAL A 74 1.90 7.40 11.84
C VAL A 74 3.25 7.43 12.54
N ARG A 75 4.08 6.42 12.31
CA ARG A 75 5.42 6.36 12.90
C ARG A 75 6.31 7.49 12.40
N ARG A 76 6.20 7.87 11.14
CA ARG A 76 6.97 8.99 10.61
C ARG A 76 6.55 10.32 11.25
N VAL A 77 5.25 10.56 11.38
CA VAL A 77 4.74 11.77 12.04
C VAL A 77 5.20 11.80 13.51
N MET A 78 5.14 10.67 14.19
CA MET A 78 5.62 10.55 15.56
C MET A 78 7.10 10.93 15.69
N ALA A 79 7.94 10.43 14.79
CA ALA A 79 9.36 10.73 14.78
C ALA A 79 9.63 12.22 14.54
N GLU A 80 8.88 12.85 13.63
CA GLU A 80 8.98 14.29 13.36
C GLU A 80 8.55 15.13 14.57
N CYS A 81 7.48 14.73 15.25
CA CYS A 81 7.03 15.42 16.48
C CYS A 81 8.09 15.36 17.58
N ALA A 82 8.69 14.20 17.80
CA ALA A 82 9.75 14.03 18.78
C ALA A 82 10.98 14.86 18.43
N SER A 83 11.37 14.84 17.17
CA SER A 83 12.59 15.52 16.69
C SER A 83 12.42 17.05 16.67
N GLN A 84 11.30 17.56 16.15
CA GLN A 84 11.13 18.99 15.91
C GLN A 84 10.49 19.74 17.09
N LEU A 85 9.62 19.07 17.85
CA LEU A 85 8.87 19.70 18.93
C LEU A 85 9.35 19.28 20.32
N GLY A 86 10.22 18.29 20.40
CA GLY A 86 10.77 17.80 21.67
C GLY A 86 9.73 17.18 22.60
N ILE A 87 8.61 16.70 22.08
CA ILE A 87 7.58 16.04 22.87
C ILE A 87 7.79 14.55 22.93
N GLU A 88 7.38 13.94 24.03
CA GLU A 88 7.39 12.50 24.16
C GLU A 88 6.32 11.88 23.27
N THR A 89 6.66 10.78 22.60
CA THR A 89 5.75 10.07 21.71
C THR A 89 5.76 8.58 22.03
N GLU A 90 4.64 7.91 21.79
CA GLU A 90 4.52 6.48 21.97
C GLU A 90 3.67 5.92 20.84
N PHE A 91 4.13 4.82 20.24
CA PHE A 91 3.38 4.08 19.24
C PHE A 91 2.66 2.92 19.91
N ILE A 92 1.34 2.94 19.84
CA ILE A 92 0.50 1.88 20.38
C ILE A 92 0.14 0.93 19.25
N ASP A 93 0.74 -0.27 19.29
CA ASP A 93 0.58 -1.28 18.24
C ASP A 93 -0.58 -2.23 18.60
N ILE A 94 -1.69 -2.12 17.87
CA ILE A 94 -2.86 -2.98 18.06
C ILE A 94 -3.23 -3.58 16.71
N PRO A 95 -2.51 -4.64 16.27
CA PRO A 95 -2.74 -5.24 14.96
C PRO A 95 -4.14 -5.81 14.83
N THR A 96 -4.75 -5.61 13.67
CA THR A 96 -6.07 -6.16 13.34
C THR A 96 -5.97 -7.42 12.48
N GLY A 97 -4.84 -7.63 11.82
CA GLY A 97 -4.66 -8.71 10.85
C GLY A 97 -5.23 -8.39 9.47
N LEU A 98 -5.79 -7.21 9.29
CA LEU A 98 -6.37 -6.79 8.01
C LEU A 98 -5.41 -5.92 7.20
#